data_4ef3dfdbd3d95a77f2d37d704c88d023
#
_entry.id   4ef3dfdbd3d95a77f2d37d704c88d023
#
_cell.length_a   1.000
_cell.length_b   1.000
_cell.length_c   1.000
_cell.angle_alpha   90.00
_cell.angle_beta   90.00
_cell.angle_gamma   90.00
#
_symmetry.space_group_name_H-M   'P 1'
#
loop_
_entity.id
_entity.type
_entity.pdbx_description
1 polymer ?
#
loop_
_entity_poly.entity_id
_entity_poly.type
_entity_poly.pdbx_seq_one_letter_code
_entity_poly.pdbx_strand_id
1 'polypeptide(L)'
;YRLLMTTGSGINKKDVFKDYYMNGNLRAEGGYSFIDLGNDRNSVFNGEVTTYYKNGKEKWHGKYVNGKREGYFTLQLREGGVAVVQFKNGKSVHNYFTVTQKDGTIEKKPLSEIRAFM
;
A
#
# COMPACT_ATOMS: atom_id res chain seq x y z
N TYR A 1 -3.19 -12.63 11.52
CA TYR A 1 -3.99 -13.57 10.71
C TYR A 1 -4.63 -12.86 9.52
N ARG A 2 -5.07 -13.62 8.55
CA ARG A 2 -5.65 -13.10 7.31
C ARG A 2 -7.08 -13.59 7.13
N LEU A 3 -7.96 -12.65 6.77
CA LEU A 3 -9.32 -12.95 6.32
C LEU A 3 -9.42 -12.68 4.82
N LEU A 4 -10.03 -13.61 4.10
CA LEU A 4 -10.36 -13.45 2.67
C LEU A 4 -11.88 -13.36 2.57
N MET A 5 -12.36 -12.40 1.79
CA MET A 5 -13.80 -12.22 1.60
C MET A 5 -14.11 -11.70 0.20
N THR A 6 -15.35 -11.88 -0.20
CA THR A 6 -15.86 -11.36 -1.47
C THR A 6 -16.93 -10.33 -1.17
N THR A 7 -16.83 -9.16 -1.80
CA THR A 7 -17.80 -8.08 -1.68
C THR A 7 -18.47 -7.82 -3.02
N GLY A 8 -19.70 -7.31 -2.98
CA GLY A 8 -20.48 -7.05 -4.18
C GLY A 8 -21.09 -8.29 -4.80
N SER A 9 -21.72 -8.15 -5.96
CA SER A 9 -22.34 -9.24 -6.69
C SER A 9 -22.23 -9.00 -8.19
N GLY A 10 -22.31 -10.10 -8.98
CA GLY A 10 -22.23 -10.02 -10.43
C GLY A 10 -20.90 -9.44 -10.91
N ILE A 11 -20.97 -8.46 -11.82
CA ILE A 11 -19.78 -7.80 -12.37
C ILE A 11 -19.06 -6.91 -11.36
N ASN A 12 -19.73 -6.56 -10.25
CA ASN A 12 -19.17 -5.73 -9.19
C ASN A 12 -18.53 -6.56 -8.06
N LYS A 13 -18.43 -7.86 -8.25
CA LYS A 13 -17.81 -8.76 -7.30
C LYS A 13 -16.32 -8.44 -7.16
N LYS A 14 -15.84 -8.26 -5.93
CA LYS A 14 -14.44 -8.01 -5.62
C LYS A 14 -13.97 -8.94 -4.53
N ASP A 15 -12.79 -9.52 -4.72
CA ASP A 15 -12.11 -10.30 -3.70
C ASP A 15 -11.20 -9.36 -2.91
N VAL A 16 -11.36 -9.36 -1.60
CA VAL A 16 -10.59 -8.50 -0.70
C VAL A 16 -9.99 -9.32 0.43
N PHE A 17 -8.86 -8.85 0.96
CA PHE A 17 -8.21 -9.46 2.10
C PHE A 17 -8.09 -8.46 3.25
N LYS A 18 -8.00 -8.99 4.47
CA LYS A 18 -7.67 -8.22 5.67
C LYS A 18 -6.67 -9.01 6.49
N ASP A 19 -5.53 -8.39 6.77
CA ASP A 19 -4.49 -8.93 7.65
C ASP A 19 -4.49 -8.18 8.96
N TYR A 20 -4.27 -8.91 10.06
CA TYR A 20 -4.30 -8.35 11.41
C TYR A 20 -2.98 -8.60 12.12
N TYR A 21 -2.56 -7.62 12.92
CA TYR A 21 -1.47 -7.79 13.87
C TYR A 21 -1.91 -8.70 15.03
N MET A 22 -0.95 -9.18 15.79
CA MET A 22 -1.24 -10.00 16.98
C MET A 22 -2.07 -9.24 18.04
N ASN A 23 -1.98 -7.91 18.07
CA ASN A 23 -2.78 -7.08 18.98
C ASN A 23 -4.23 -6.87 18.53
N GLY A 24 -4.63 -7.46 17.41
CA GLY A 24 -5.98 -7.34 16.86
C GLY A 24 -6.20 -6.15 15.93
N ASN A 25 -5.25 -5.22 15.82
CA ASN A 25 -5.37 -4.10 14.91
C ASN A 25 -5.11 -4.54 13.47
N LEU A 26 -5.78 -3.87 12.55
CA LEU A 26 -5.63 -4.13 11.12
C LEU A 26 -4.20 -3.80 10.68
N ARG A 27 -3.58 -4.71 9.95
CA ARG A 27 -2.22 -4.57 9.42
C ARG A 27 -2.22 -4.16 7.96
N ALA A 28 -3.12 -4.76 7.17
CA ALA A 28 -3.26 -4.46 5.74
C ALA A 28 -4.65 -4.87 5.27
N GLU A 29 -5.14 -4.19 4.25
CA GLU A 29 -6.37 -4.57 3.57
C GLU A 29 -6.32 -4.13 2.12
N GLY A 30 -7.05 -4.82 1.27
CA GLY A 30 -7.12 -4.42 -0.13
C GLY A 30 -7.71 -5.49 -1.02
N GLY A 31 -7.66 -5.21 -2.33
CA GLY A 31 -8.12 -6.11 -3.36
C GLY A 31 -7.04 -7.08 -3.81
N TYR A 32 -7.48 -8.24 -4.27
CA TYR A 32 -6.57 -9.24 -4.83
C TYR A 32 -7.26 -10.02 -5.95
N SER A 33 -6.48 -10.57 -6.86
CA SER A 33 -6.95 -11.53 -7.86
C SER A 33 -6.48 -12.95 -7.53
N PHE A 34 -5.40 -13.10 -6.77
CA PHE A 34 -4.87 -14.37 -6.33
C PHE A 34 -4.09 -14.20 -5.02
N ILE A 35 -4.33 -15.09 -4.06
CA ILE A 35 -3.59 -15.17 -2.79
C ILE A 35 -2.99 -16.56 -2.67
N ASP A 36 -1.67 -16.61 -2.48
CA ASP A 36 -0.95 -17.83 -2.15
C ASP A 36 -0.71 -17.84 -0.63
N LEU A 37 -1.43 -18.69 0.08
CA LEU A 37 -1.33 -18.78 1.54
C LEU A 37 0.02 -19.33 2.02
N GLY A 38 0.72 -20.06 1.16
CA GLY A 38 2.04 -20.63 1.48
C GLY A 38 3.19 -19.67 1.21
N ASN A 39 3.01 -18.73 0.29
CA ASN A 39 4.06 -17.79 -0.09
C ASN A 39 3.46 -16.50 -0.64
N ASP A 40 3.46 -15.45 0.17
CA ASP A 40 2.90 -14.15 -0.19
C ASP A 40 3.52 -13.52 -1.45
N ARG A 41 4.74 -13.89 -1.80
CA ARG A 41 5.39 -13.39 -3.02
C ARG A 41 4.66 -13.78 -4.30
N ASN A 42 3.89 -14.87 -4.24
CA ASN A 42 3.10 -15.34 -5.38
C ASN A 42 1.70 -14.74 -5.41
N SER A 43 1.32 -14.01 -4.37
CA SER A 43 0.02 -13.34 -4.33
C SER A 43 -0.02 -12.17 -5.29
N VAL A 44 -1.18 -11.94 -5.90
CA VAL A 44 -1.38 -10.88 -6.89
C VAL A 44 -2.42 -9.91 -6.35
N PHE A 45 -1.99 -8.73 -5.94
CA PHE A 45 -2.89 -7.66 -5.52
C PHE A 45 -3.54 -7.01 -6.73
N ASN A 46 -4.77 -6.57 -6.57
CA ASN A 46 -5.53 -5.91 -7.62
C ASN A 46 -6.54 -4.94 -7.00
N GLY A 47 -6.44 -3.68 -7.35
CA GLY A 47 -7.22 -2.63 -6.74
C GLY A 47 -6.42 -1.90 -5.65
N GLU A 48 -7.12 -1.15 -4.81
CA GLU A 48 -6.48 -0.39 -3.75
C GLU A 48 -6.03 -1.29 -2.61
N VAL A 49 -4.85 -0.98 -2.06
CA VAL A 49 -4.27 -1.69 -0.91
C VAL A 49 -3.79 -0.65 0.08
N THR A 50 -4.14 -0.85 1.34
CA THR A 50 -3.73 0.02 2.45
C THR A 50 -3.03 -0.82 3.51
N THR A 51 -1.92 -0.33 4.03
CA THR A 51 -1.24 -0.93 5.18
C THR A 51 -1.28 0.02 6.36
N TYR A 52 -1.11 -0.53 7.56
CA TYR A 52 -1.25 0.23 8.81
C TYR A 52 -0.09 -0.03 9.75
N TYR A 53 0.22 0.96 10.56
CA TYR A 53 1.10 0.78 11.71
C TYR A 53 0.38 -0.02 12.81
N LYS A 54 1.13 -0.58 13.75
CA LYS A 54 0.57 -1.33 14.87
C LYS A 54 -0.41 -0.53 15.72
N ASN A 55 -0.28 0.80 15.73
CA ASN A 55 -1.18 1.69 16.48
C ASN A 55 -2.49 1.98 15.74
N GLY A 56 -2.72 1.39 14.57
CA GLY A 56 -3.93 1.58 13.79
C GLY A 56 -3.90 2.73 12.78
N LYS A 57 -2.85 3.56 12.80
CA LYS A 57 -2.73 4.64 11.81
C LYS A 57 -2.30 4.11 10.45
N GLU A 58 -2.83 4.72 9.38
CA GLU A 58 -2.46 4.36 8.01
C GLU A 58 -0.96 4.53 7.80
N LYS A 59 -0.38 3.58 7.05
CA LYS A 59 1.03 3.61 6.65
C LYS A 59 1.15 3.84 5.15
N TRP A 60 0.93 2.81 4.34
CA TRP A 60 0.95 2.89 2.89
C TRP A 60 -0.44 2.80 2.30
N HIS A 61 -0.68 3.56 1.22
CA HIS A 61 -1.88 3.44 0.41
C HIS A 61 -1.52 3.57 -1.06
N GLY A 62 -2.05 2.69 -1.89
CA GLY A 62 -1.82 2.76 -3.33
C GLY A 62 -2.68 1.76 -4.07
N LYS A 63 -2.58 1.80 -5.40
CA LYS A 63 -3.36 0.97 -6.29
C LYS A 63 -2.47 -0.03 -7.02
N TYR A 64 -2.95 -1.26 -7.13
CA TYR A 64 -2.32 -2.32 -7.93
C TYR A 64 -3.21 -2.67 -9.11
N VAL A 65 -2.59 -2.93 -10.24
CA VAL A 65 -3.27 -3.46 -11.43
C VAL A 65 -2.54 -4.73 -11.83
N ASN A 66 -3.22 -5.87 -11.67
CA ASN A 66 -2.66 -7.19 -11.97
C ASN A 66 -1.29 -7.42 -11.29
N GLY A 67 -1.19 -7.07 -10.01
CA GLY A 67 0.00 -7.25 -9.21
C GLY A 67 1.07 -6.18 -9.36
N LYS A 68 0.86 -5.19 -10.20
CA LYS A 68 1.83 -4.10 -10.42
C LYS A 68 1.32 -2.81 -9.82
N ARG A 69 2.22 -2.08 -9.15
CA ARG A 69 1.89 -0.76 -8.60
C ARG A 69 1.57 0.20 -9.73
N GLU A 70 0.51 1.00 -9.53
CA GLU A 70 0.05 1.96 -10.53
C GLU A 70 -0.41 3.26 -9.85
N GLY A 71 0.04 4.40 -10.36
CA GLY A 71 -0.35 5.71 -9.85
C GLY A 71 0.46 6.11 -8.62
N TYR A 72 -0.14 6.98 -7.81
CA TYR A 72 0.53 7.52 -6.63
C TYR A 72 0.39 6.61 -5.43
N PHE A 73 1.53 6.30 -4.81
CA PHE A 73 1.58 5.61 -3.51
C PHE A 73 1.96 6.64 -2.46
N THR A 74 1.20 6.68 -1.38
CA THR A 74 1.43 7.59 -0.26
C THR A 74 1.88 6.82 0.96
N LEU A 75 2.86 7.37 1.68
CA LEU A 75 3.34 6.83 2.95
C LEU A 75 3.19 7.90 4.02
N GLN A 76 2.37 7.61 5.03
CA GLN A 76 2.23 8.48 6.19
C GLN A 76 3.43 8.25 7.11
N LEU A 77 4.22 9.30 7.33
CA LEU A 77 5.41 9.19 8.17
C LEU A 77 5.03 9.22 9.64
N ARG A 78 5.73 8.44 10.47
CA ARG A 78 5.46 8.36 11.92
C ARG A 78 5.57 9.70 12.61
N GLU A 79 6.50 10.54 12.16
CA GLU A 79 6.77 11.86 12.73
C GLU A 79 5.88 12.96 12.15
N GLY A 80 4.97 12.58 11.25
CA GLY A 80 4.15 13.49 10.47
C GLY A 80 4.78 13.80 9.12
N GLY A 81 3.95 14.19 8.17
CA GLY A 81 4.35 14.36 6.79
C GLY A 81 3.98 13.15 5.94
N VAL A 82 4.06 13.34 4.63
CA VAL A 82 3.63 12.33 3.64
C VAL A 82 4.68 12.19 2.56
N ALA A 83 5.16 10.96 2.37
CA ALA A 83 6.01 10.63 1.22
C ALA A 83 5.12 10.16 0.07
N VAL A 84 5.43 10.58 -1.15
CA VAL A 84 4.67 10.22 -2.35
C VAL A 84 5.61 9.68 -3.42
N VAL A 85 5.28 8.51 -3.94
CA VAL A 85 6.01 7.85 -5.03
C VAL A 85 5.02 7.56 -6.14
N GLN A 86 5.38 7.90 -7.38
CA GLN A 86 4.55 7.62 -8.54
C GLN A 86 5.05 6.38 -9.29
N PHE A 87 4.13 5.46 -9.60
CA PHE A 87 4.43 4.22 -10.31
C PHE A 87 3.64 4.12 -11.62
N LYS A 88 4.22 3.40 -12.57
CA LYS A 88 3.56 2.98 -13.79
C LYS A 88 4.05 1.58 -14.16
N ASN A 89 3.12 0.64 -14.30
CA ASN A 89 3.44 -0.77 -14.61
C ASN A 89 4.46 -1.38 -13.63
N GLY A 90 4.37 -1.03 -12.35
CA GLY A 90 5.23 -1.56 -11.32
C GLY A 90 6.57 -0.84 -11.15
N LYS A 91 6.88 0.12 -12.00
CA LYS A 91 8.13 0.87 -11.97
C LYS A 91 7.88 2.31 -11.53
N SER A 92 8.79 2.88 -10.75
CA SER A 92 8.72 4.29 -10.41
C SER A 92 8.89 5.15 -11.67
N VAL A 93 8.06 6.18 -11.80
CA VAL A 93 8.10 7.10 -12.94
C VAL A 93 9.33 8.00 -12.89
N HIS A 94 9.75 8.35 -11.67
CA HIS A 94 10.88 9.25 -11.43
C HIS A 94 11.97 8.55 -10.63
N ASN A 95 13.16 9.09 -10.62
CA ASN A 95 14.27 8.62 -9.78
C ASN A 95 14.27 9.25 -8.39
N TYR A 96 13.19 9.95 -8.04
CA TYR A 96 13.01 10.61 -6.76
C TYR A 96 11.61 10.36 -6.23
N PHE A 97 11.42 10.63 -4.94
CA PHE A 97 10.09 10.76 -4.34
C PHE A 97 10.01 12.10 -3.61
N THR A 98 8.79 12.53 -3.29
CA THR A 98 8.58 13.78 -2.57
C THR A 98 8.16 13.50 -1.13
N VAL A 99 8.57 14.38 -0.23
CA VAL A 99 8.13 14.38 1.17
C VAL A 99 7.52 15.73 1.46
N THR A 100 6.24 15.73 1.84
CA THR A 100 5.55 16.93 2.30
C THR A 100 5.62 16.94 3.81
N GLN A 101 6.29 17.93 4.39
CA GLN A 101 6.43 18.09 5.83
C GLN A 101 5.14 18.60 6.48
N LYS A 102 5.06 18.54 7.80
CA LYS A 102 3.90 19.06 8.55
C LYS A 102 3.62 20.54 8.28
N ASP A 103 4.66 21.32 8.04
CA ASP A 103 4.55 22.75 7.76
C ASP A 103 4.19 23.05 6.30
N GLY A 104 4.00 22.02 5.47
CA GLY A 104 3.66 22.15 4.06
C GLY A 104 4.83 22.26 3.11
N THR A 105 6.07 22.31 3.62
CA THR A 105 7.26 22.28 2.75
C THR A 105 7.38 20.95 2.02
N ILE A 106 7.77 20.99 0.75
CA ILE A 106 7.95 19.81 -0.09
C ILE A 106 9.42 19.67 -0.43
N GLU A 107 9.97 18.47 -0.17
CA GLU A 107 11.34 18.10 -0.51
C GLU A 107 11.36 16.96 -1.50
N LYS A 108 12.32 16.97 -2.42
CA LYS A 108 12.63 15.82 -3.28
C LYS A 108 13.77 15.03 -2.65
N LYS A 109 13.63 13.71 -2.61
CA LYS A 109 14.66 12.81 -2.10
C LYS A 109 14.96 11.72 -3.12
N PRO A 110 16.21 11.24 -3.20
CA PRO A 110 16.54 10.12 -4.08
C PRO A 110 15.67 8.89 -3.77
N LEU A 111 15.21 8.21 -4.80
CA LEU A 111 14.35 7.03 -4.65
C LEU A 111 15.01 5.96 -3.77
N SER A 112 16.35 5.85 -3.79
CA SER A 112 17.09 4.91 -2.96
C SER A 112 16.87 5.10 -1.46
N GLU A 113 16.43 6.29 -1.02
CA GLU A 113 16.17 6.59 0.39
C GLU A 113 14.77 6.16 0.86
N ILE A 114 13.90 5.69 -0.04
CA ILE A 114 12.52 5.36 0.33
C ILE A 114 12.46 4.30 1.44
N ARG A 115 13.42 3.39 1.48
CA ARG A 115 13.47 2.34 2.50
C ARG A 115 13.63 2.87 3.92
N ALA A 116 14.26 4.04 4.08
CA ALA A 116 14.44 4.65 5.38
C ALA A 116 13.10 5.07 6.01
N PHE A 117 12.07 5.26 5.19
CA PHE A 117 10.74 5.67 5.63
C PHE A 117 9.75 4.51 5.73
N MET A 118 10.14 3.35 5.24
CA MET A 118 9.31 2.16 5.31
C MET A 118 9.48 1.46 6.65
#